data_4f17facbaabbcda0be7e7a15bb50648c
#
_entry.id   4f17facbaabbcda0be7e7a15bb50648c
#
_cell.length_a   1.000
_cell.length_b   1.000
_cell.length_c   1.000
_cell.angle_alpha   90.00
_cell.angle_beta   90.00
_cell.angle_gamma   90.00
#
_symmetry.space_group_name_H-M   'P 1'
#
loop_
_entity.id
_entity.type
_entity.pdbx_description
1 polymer ?
#
loop_
_entity_poly.entity_id
_entity_poly.type
_entity_poly.pdbx_seq_one_letter_code
_entity_poly.pdbx_strand_id
1 'polypeptide(L)'
;MGKERGKTWRSASNAFSHEENRRARLDAFFERFSELVRPVDLKTVSTMGVGDFGMVATVPDLEKLRELVLFCRTIELAWLPLGGASNCLFPDKILGAVLVRLGEPFEEISLEDGLVVCGAGASAAKLLNFSLARDLGGLEILAGLPGTVGGALAGNAGTKDAGLADLAAEIEAVGTDGLPRTLRRGEFKSGYRFLGLPPELEGSVVTRCRLELPRARREETSSKVAELLAARRRSQPLGAKSLGCVFKNPPGRSAGELIDLCGLKGREVGGARISPVHANFIVNLGGASSKDVLELAGLARESVLKTHGVALSLEIKALDQRGRLLFW
;
A
#
# COMPACT_ATOMS: atom_id res chain seq x y z
N MET A 1 -0.40 5.58 33.37
CA MET A 1 -0.53 5.45 31.89
C MET A 1 -0.66 6.79 31.14
N GLY A 2 -0.58 7.96 31.80
CA GLY A 2 -0.79 9.27 31.17
C GLY A 2 0.48 10.08 30.83
N LYS A 3 1.67 9.65 31.22
CA LYS A 3 2.92 10.42 31.04
C LYS A 3 3.75 10.06 29.80
N GLU A 4 3.51 8.93 29.15
CA GLU A 4 4.29 8.52 27.97
C GLU A 4 3.79 9.12 26.64
N ARG A 5 2.49 9.48 26.54
CA ARG A 5 1.93 10.09 25.30
C ARG A 5 2.45 11.50 25.03
N GLY A 6 2.84 12.24 26.08
CA GLY A 6 3.36 13.60 25.94
C GLY A 6 4.83 13.67 25.52
N LYS A 7 5.59 12.59 25.76
CA LYS A 7 7.01 12.53 25.36
C LYS A 7 7.20 12.23 23.87
N THR A 8 6.34 11.39 23.29
CA THR A 8 6.47 10.94 21.90
C THR A 8 6.20 12.04 20.88
N TRP A 9 5.21 12.89 21.12
CA TRP A 9 4.92 14.00 20.20
C TRP A 9 5.99 15.11 20.25
N ARG A 10 6.41 15.54 21.45
CA ARG A 10 7.45 16.57 21.56
C ARG A 10 8.81 16.12 21.01
N SER A 11 9.16 14.84 21.14
CA SER A 11 10.35 14.29 20.51
C SER A 11 10.20 14.18 18.99
N ALA A 12 8.99 13.83 18.48
CA ALA A 12 8.68 13.85 17.07
C ALA A 12 8.79 15.26 16.47
N SER A 13 8.19 16.28 17.12
CA SER A 13 8.27 17.68 16.65
C SER A 13 9.71 18.22 16.62
N ASN A 14 10.57 17.80 17.54
CA ASN A 14 11.97 18.23 17.57
C ASN A 14 12.83 17.62 16.45
N ALA A 15 12.50 16.44 15.94
CA ALA A 15 13.19 15.85 14.78
C ALA A 15 12.84 16.55 13.46
N PHE A 16 11.73 17.28 13.40
CA PHE A 16 11.36 18.16 12.30
C PHE A 16 11.98 19.56 12.40
N SER A 17 12.73 19.86 13.45
CA SER A 17 13.17 21.19 13.88
C SER A 17 14.37 21.78 13.14
N HIS A 18 14.77 21.26 12.00
CA HIS A 18 15.83 21.92 11.23
C HIS A 18 15.36 23.18 10.46
N GLU A 19 14.08 23.50 10.50
CA GLU A 19 13.53 24.74 9.95
C GLU A 19 12.38 25.23 10.85
N GLU A 20 12.50 26.40 11.48
CA GLU A 20 11.44 27.02 12.28
C GLU A 20 10.10 27.08 11.54
N ASN A 21 10.13 27.34 10.23
CA ASN A 21 8.97 27.31 9.34
C ASN A 21 8.26 25.94 9.28
N ARG A 22 9.00 24.85 9.36
CA ARG A 22 8.42 23.50 9.28
C ARG A 22 7.68 23.14 10.55
N ARG A 23 8.20 23.54 11.70
CA ARG A 23 7.56 23.35 13.00
C ARG A 23 6.24 24.12 13.05
N ALA A 24 6.25 25.39 12.65
CA ALA A 24 5.04 26.21 12.59
C ALA A 24 3.96 25.62 11.67
N ARG A 25 4.35 25.02 10.52
CA ARG A 25 3.42 24.31 9.61
C ARG A 25 2.79 23.10 10.27
N LEU A 26 3.57 22.30 10.98
CA LEU A 26 3.08 21.13 11.70
C LEU A 26 2.17 21.52 12.87
N ASP A 27 2.54 22.54 13.63
CA ASP A 27 1.74 23.03 14.73
C ASP A 27 0.38 23.56 14.23
N ALA A 28 0.36 24.33 13.13
CA ALA A 28 -0.86 24.78 12.46
C ALA A 28 -1.72 23.62 11.93
N PHE A 29 -1.07 22.57 11.39
CA PHE A 29 -1.77 21.38 10.94
C PHE A 29 -2.41 20.63 12.12
N PHE A 30 -1.68 20.48 13.23
CA PHE A 30 -2.22 19.84 14.43
C PHE A 30 -3.35 20.61 15.06
N GLU A 31 -3.23 21.92 15.16
CA GLU A 31 -4.28 22.77 15.69
C GLU A 31 -5.59 22.58 14.90
N ARG A 32 -5.49 22.55 13.56
CA ARG A 32 -6.67 22.44 12.71
C ARG A 32 -7.27 21.02 12.67
N PHE A 33 -6.44 19.98 12.72
CA PHE A 33 -6.87 18.57 12.52
C PHE A 33 -6.60 17.67 13.73
N SER A 34 -6.50 18.25 14.94
CA SER A 34 -6.18 17.51 16.17
C SER A 34 -7.10 16.33 16.46
N GLU A 35 -8.35 16.37 16.01
CA GLU A 35 -9.32 15.29 16.17
C GLU A 35 -9.06 14.12 15.22
N LEU A 36 -8.50 14.39 14.03
CA LEU A 36 -8.30 13.43 12.96
C LEU A 36 -6.90 12.79 13.00
N VAL A 37 -5.91 13.50 13.54
CA VAL A 37 -4.49 13.13 13.46
C VAL A 37 -4.00 12.50 14.76
N ARG A 38 -3.22 11.43 14.61
CA ARG A 38 -2.54 10.78 15.74
C ARG A 38 -1.09 10.47 15.34
N PRO A 39 -0.14 10.65 16.26
CA PRO A 39 1.19 10.07 16.11
C PRO A 39 1.07 8.55 16.28
N VAL A 40 1.69 7.82 15.38
CA VAL A 40 1.62 6.36 15.32
C VAL A 40 3.03 5.80 15.16
N ASP A 41 3.36 4.76 15.91
CA ASP A 41 4.53 3.92 15.64
C ASP A 41 4.25 3.11 14.37
N LEU A 42 4.95 3.45 13.29
CA LEU A 42 4.74 2.85 11.97
C LEU A 42 5.08 1.35 11.93
N LYS A 43 5.85 0.84 12.90
CA LYS A 43 6.06 -0.62 13.07
C LYS A 43 4.76 -1.35 13.35
N THR A 44 3.79 -0.69 13.99
CA THR A 44 2.51 -1.30 14.35
C THR A 44 1.50 -1.34 13.19
N VAL A 45 1.68 -0.50 12.18
CA VAL A 45 0.81 -0.45 10.99
C VAL A 45 1.40 -1.15 9.79
N SER A 46 2.72 -1.22 9.68
CA SER A 46 3.42 -1.94 8.61
C SER A 46 3.34 -3.44 8.81
N THR A 47 2.98 -4.19 7.77
CA THR A 47 3.06 -5.67 7.80
C THR A 47 4.50 -6.17 7.90
N MET A 48 5.49 -5.36 7.57
CA MET A 48 6.91 -5.62 7.76
C MET A 48 7.35 -5.41 9.21
N GLY A 49 6.64 -4.61 9.97
CA GLY A 49 7.03 -4.23 11.34
C GLY A 49 8.30 -3.38 11.39
N VAL A 50 8.50 -2.54 10.37
CA VAL A 50 9.64 -1.62 10.21
C VAL A 50 9.13 -0.19 10.09
N GLY A 51 9.91 0.76 10.57
CA GLY A 51 9.61 2.19 10.56
C GLY A 51 9.87 2.84 11.90
N ASP A 52 9.66 4.13 11.99
CA ASP A 52 9.67 4.94 13.19
C ASP A 52 8.30 5.62 13.34
N PHE A 53 8.20 6.73 14.03
CA PHE A 53 6.94 7.46 14.19
C PHE A 53 6.54 8.21 12.92
N GLY A 54 5.23 8.30 12.70
CA GLY A 54 4.60 9.11 11.66
C GLY A 54 3.26 9.65 12.11
N MET A 55 2.74 10.62 11.38
CA MET A 55 1.41 11.17 11.61
C MET A 55 0.41 10.47 10.71
N VAL A 56 -0.62 9.90 11.30
CA VAL A 56 -1.74 9.30 10.57
C VAL A 56 -2.99 10.12 10.81
N ALA A 57 -3.55 10.67 9.73
CA ALA A 57 -4.85 11.31 9.71
C ALA A 57 -5.90 10.33 9.22
N THR A 58 -6.94 10.06 10.01
CA THR A 58 -8.08 9.24 9.57
C THR A 58 -9.23 10.18 9.24
N VAL A 59 -9.58 10.25 7.96
CA VAL A 59 -10.61 11.16 7.46
C VAL A 59 -11.97 10.47 7.43
N PRO A 60 -13.00 11.08 8.04
CA PRO A 60 -14.32 10.47 8.15
C PRO A 60 -15.16 10.60 6.88
N ASP A 61 -14.91 11.58 6.04
CA ASP A 61 -15.71 11.88 4.86
C ASP A 61 -14.93 12.63 3.77
N LEU A 62 -15.58 12.85 2.64
CA LEU A 62 -14.99 13.50 1.47
C LEU A 62 -14.67 14.97 1.74
N GLU A 63 -15.48 15.67 2.52
CA GLU A 63 -15.28 17.08 2.84
C GLU A 63 -14.00 17.27 3.66
N LYS A 64 -13.84 16.46 4.71
CA LYS A 64 -12.62 16.46 5.54
C LYS A 64 -11.38 16.03 4.78
N LEU A 65 -11.50 15.07 3.85
CA LEU A 65 -10.39 14.72 2.96
C LEU A 65 -9.95 15.91 2.11
N ARG A 66 -10.90 16.60 1.49
CA ARG A 66 -10.62 17.78 0.66
C ARG A 66 -10.02 18.92 1.47
N GLU A 67 -10.59 19.21 2.64
CA GLU A 67 -10.07 20.23 3.56
C GLU A 67 -8.63 19.94 3.94
N LEU A 68 -8.30 18.69 4.32
CA LEU A 68 -6.96 18.28 4.70
C LEU A 68 -5.98 18.42 3.54
N VAL A 69 -6.33 17.93 2.35
CA VAL A 69 -5.47 17.99 1.15
C VAL A 69 -5.17 19.46 0.78
N LEU A 70 -6.18 20.31 0.75
CA LEU A 70 -6.03 21.74 0.43
C LEU A 70 -5.18 22.44 1.49
N PHE A 71 -5.39 22.15 2.76
CA PHE A 71 -4.59 22.74 3.83
C PHE A 71 -3.12 22.30 3.75
N CYS A 72 -2.86 21.01 3.56
CA CYS A 72 -1.49 20.51 3.35
C CYS A 72 -0.81 21.20 2.18
N ARG A 73 -1.53 21.43 1.08
CA ARG A 73 -1.02 22.18 -0.08
C ARG A 73 -0.69 23.63 0.29
N THR A 74 -1.57 24.31 1.03
CA THR A 74 -1.37 25.71 1.43
C THR A 74 -0.12 25.89 2.29
N ILE A 75 0.13 24.96 3.21
CA ILE A 75 1.29 25.02 4.09
C ILE A 75 2.49 24.20 3.57
N GLU A 76 2.41 23.71 2.33
CA GLU A 76 3.44 22.85 1.68
C GLU A 76 3.87 21.66 2.55
N LEU A 77 2.93 21.03 3.23
CA LEU A 77 3.15 19.83 4.02
C LEU A 77 2.92 18.60 3.14
N ALA A 78 3.91 17.73 3.04
CA ALA A 78 3.79 16.48 2.31
C ALA A 78 2.74 15.55 2.95
N TRP A 79 1.96 14.88 2.12
CA TRP A 79 1.00 13.86 2.55
C TRP A 79 0.96 12.70 1.55
N LEU A 80 0.52 11.55 2.02
CA LEU A 80 0.46 10.31 1.24
C LEU A 80 -0.78 9.51 1.61
N PRO A 81 -1.49 8.92 0.64
CA PRO A 81 -2.57 7.98 0.93
C PRO A 81 -2.02 6.72 1.60
N LEU A 82 -2.69 6.27 2.66
CA LEU A 82 -2.35 5.07 3.41
C LEU A 82 -3.51 4.07 3.40
N GLY A 83 -3.31 2.93 2.74
CA GLY A 83 -4.18 1.77 2.88
C GLY A 83 -3.76 0.88 4.06
N GLY A 84 -3.67 -0.43 3.83
CA GLY A 84 -3.26 -1.41 4.85
C GLY A 84 -1.75 -1.47 5.12
N ALA A 85 -0.94 -0.57 4.56
CA ALA A 85 0.52 -0.53 4.70
C ALA A 85 1.25 -1.86 4.37
N SER A 86 0.60 -2.74 3.62
CA SER A 86 1.13 -4.07 3.29
C SER A 86 2.17 -4.08 2.17
N ASN A 87 2.40 -2.92 1.54
CA ASN A 87 3.40 -2.72 0.48
C ASN A 87 4.25 -1.46 0.70
N CYS A 88 4.25 -0.90 1.93
CA CYS A 88 4.99 0.32 2.26
C CYS A 88 6.14 0.01 3.21
N LEU A 89 7.37 0.35 2.80
CA LEU A 89 8.54 0.34 3.65
C LEU A 89 8.76 1.75 4.18
N PHE A 90 8.52 1.93 5.48
CA PHE A 90 8.70 3.20 6.16
C PHE A 90 10.16 3.40 6.57
N PRO A 91 10.67 4.66 6.61
CA PRO A 91 12.03 4.95 7.02
C PRO A 91 12.27 4.66 8.50
N ASP A 92 13.54 4.40 8.87
CA ASP A 92 13.98 4.20 10.27
C ASP A 92 14.07 5.50 11.07
N LYS A 93 13.52 6.57 10.55
CA LYS A 93 13.44 7.89 11.14
C LYS A 93 12.01 8.41 11.00
N ILE A 94 11.67 9.38 11.86
CA ILE A 94 10.35 10.00 11.85
C ILE A 94 9.98 10.48 10.45
N LEU A 95 8.80 10.06 9.99
CA LEU A 95 8.28 10.41 8.68
C LEU A 95 7.77 11.85 8.69
N GLY A 96 8.29 12.68 7.80
CA GLY A 96 7.96 14.10 7.66
C GLY A 96 6.77 14.39 6.74
N ALA A 97 5.89 13.41 6.55
CA ALA A 97 4.66 13.53 5.77
C ALA A 97 3.47 13.03 6.60
N VAL A 98 2.28 13.53 6.31
CA VAL A 98 1.03 13.02 6.88
C VAL A 98 0.56 11.83 6.06
N LEU A 99 0.31 10.71 6.72
CA LEU A 99 -0.32 9.55 6.13
C LEU A 99 -1.83 9.68 6.24
N VAL A 100 -2.54 9.70 5.12
CA VAL A 100 -4.00 9.90 5.06
C VAL A 100 -4.70 8.57 4.89
N ARG A 101 -5.45 8.16 5.91
CA ARG A 101 -6.27 6.95 5.93
C ARG A 101 -7.73 7.31 5.77
N LEU A 102 -8.45 6.55 4.98
CA LEU A 102 -9.89 6.65 4.84
C LEU A 102 -10.58 5.94 6.03
N GLY A 103 -11.55 6.62 6.65
CA GLY A 103 -12.34 6.11 7.78
C GLY A 103 -13.52 5.25 7.35
N GLU A 104 -14.35 4.84 8.32
CA GLU A 104 -15.46 3.87 8.14
C GLU A 104 -16.42 4.17 6.99
N PRO A 105 -16.86 5.41 6.72
CA PRO A 105 -17.78 5.68 5.60
C PRO A 105 -17.21 5.28 4.23
N PHE A 106 -15.87 5.24 4.11
CA PHE A 106 -15.21 4.75 2.90
C PHE A 106 -15.02 3.22 2.87
N GLU A 107 -15.61 2.48 3.81
CA GLU A 107 -15.58 1.01 3.84
C GLU A 107 -16.88 0.36 3.40
N GLU A 108 -17.87 1.15 2.99
CA GLU A 108 -19.16 0.66 2.51
C GLU A 108 -19.01 -0.10 1.20
N ILE A 109 -19.80 -1.17 1.06
CA ILE A 109 -19.91 -1.98 -0.15
C ILE A 109 -21.38 -2.22 -0.43
N SER A 110 -21.82 -1.84 -1.62
CA SER A 110 -23.19 -2.03 -2.11
C SER A 110 -23.22 -2.65 -3.51
N LEU A 111 -24.42 -3.05 -3.94
CA LEU A 111 -24.70 -3.43 -5.31
C LEU A 111 -25.70 -2.43 -5.87
N GLU A 112 -25.31 -1.67 -6.88
CA GLU A 112 -26.09 -0.62 -7.49
C GLU A 112 -26.04 -0.78 -9.01
N ASP A 113 -27.19 -0.83 -9.67
CA ASP A 113 -27.32 -0.94 -11.12
C ASP A 113 -26.47 -2.09 -11.74
N GLY A 114 -26.33 -3.19 -10.99
CA GLY A 114 -25.56 -4.36 -11.42
C GLY A 114 -24.04 -4.24 -11.21
N LEU A 115 -23.55 -3.10 -10.73
CA LEU A 115 -22.14 -2.88 -10.38
C LEU A 115 -21.93 -3.00 -8.87
N VAL A 116 -20.78 -3.55 -8.46
CA VAL A 116 -20.37 -3.52 -7.05
C VAL A 116 -19.70 -2.17 -6.80
N VAL A 117 -20.35 -1.36 -5.97
CA VAL A 117 -19.83 -0.07 -5.50
C VAL A 117 -19.08 -0.29 -4.21
N CYS A 118 -17.83 0.11 -4.15
CA CYS A 118 -16.97 -0.15 -3.01
C CYS A 118 -16.14 1.07 -2.63
N GLY A 119 -16.20 1.46 -1.37
CA GLY A 119 -15.32 2.46 -0.80
C GLY A 119 -13.88 1.95 -0.73
N ALA A 120 -12.92 2.82 -1.01
CA ALA A 120 -11.50 2.47 -1.12
C ALA A 120 -10.84 2.11 0.22
N GLY A 121 -11.48 2.46 1.36
CA GLY A 121 -11.10 2.06 2.71
C GLY A 121 -11.45 0.62 3.06
N ALA A 122 -12.42 0.01 2.35
CA ALA A 122 -12.82 -1.37 2.59
C ALA A 122 -11.64 -2.33 2.44
N SER A 123 -11.59 -3.39 3.26
CA SER A 123 -10.57 -4.41 3.09
C SER A 123 -10.83 -5.27 1.86
N ALA A 124 -9.77 -5.73 1.20
CA ALA A 124 -9.85 -6.65 0.07
C ALA A 124 -10.62 -7.94 0.42
N ALA A 125 -10.47 -8.43 1.66
CA ALA A 125 -11.20 -9.59 2.16
C ALA A 125 -12.72 -9.31 2.30
N LYS A 126 -13.11 -8.12 2.80
CA LYS A 126 -14.52 -7.72 2.91
C LYS A 126 -15.18 -7.67 1.53
N LEU A 127 -14.48 -7.11 0.53
CA LEU A 127 -14.95 -7.05 -0.86
C LEU A 127 -15.09 -8.45 -1.49
N LEU A 128 -14.10 -9.33 -1.31
CA LEU A 128 -14.18 -10.72 -1.78
C LEU A 128 -15.37 -11.46 -1.15
N ASN A 129 -15.53 -11.36 0.17
CA ASN A 129 -16.65 -12.00 0.86
C ASN A 129 -18.03 -11.48 0.40
N PHE A 130 -18.11 -10.18 0.10
CA PHE A 130 -19.30 -9.56 -0.44
C PHE A 130 -19.67 -10.14 -1.81
N SER A 131 -18.70 -10.36 -2.70
CA SER A 131 -18.93 -10.94 -4.03
C SER A 131 -19.35 -12.40 -3.94
N LEU A 132 -18.69 -13.20 -3.10
CA LEU A 132 -19.05 -14.61 -2.87
C LEU A 132 -20.49 -14.76 -2.36
N ALA A 133 -20.93 -13.88 -1.47
CA ALA A 133 -22.29 -13.92 -0.92
C ALA A 133 -23.38 -13.55 -1.94
N ARG A 134 -22.99 -13.06 -3.15
CA ARG A 134 -23.89 -12.58 -4.20
C ARG A 134 -23.73 -13.29 -5.55
N ASP A 135 -23.04 -14.42 -5.55
CA ASP A 135 -22.77 -15.20 -6.79
C ASP A 135 -22.07 -14.35 -7.87
N LEU A 136 -21.05 -13.58 -7.43
CA LEU A 136 -20.21 -12.75 -8.30
C LEU A 136 -18.77 -13.28 -8.28
N GLY A 137 -18.20 -13.48 -9.45
CA GLY A 137 -16.82 -13.92 -9.68
C GLY A 137 -15.87 -12.77 -10.00
N GLY A 138 -14.63 -13.12 -10.30
CA GLY A 138 -13.58 -12.17 -10.73
C GLY A 138 -12.72 -11.64 -9.60
N LEU A 139 -13.20 -11.67 -8.34
CA LEU A 139 -12.45 -11.17 -7.17
C LEU A 139 -11.63 -12.26 -6.45
N GLU A 140 -11.61 -13.49 -6.94
CA GLU A 140 -10.77 -14.58 -6.41
C GLU A 140 -9.29 -14.22 -6.40
N ILE A 141 -8.88 -13.35 -7.32
CA ILE A 141 -7.53 -12.77 -7.41
C ILE A 141 -7.06 -12.08 -6.14
N LEU A 142 -8.01 -11.59 -5.31
CA LEU A 142 -7.74 -10.94 -4.02
C LEU A 142 -7.57 -11.93 -2.86
N ALA A 143 -7.79 -13.25 -3.08
CA ALA A 143 -7.73 -14.25 -2.02
C ALA A 143 -6.38 -14.21 -1.28
N GLY A 144 -6.42 -13.93 0.03
CA GLY A 144 -5.24 -13.85 0.89
C GLY A 144 -4.35 -12.62 0.67
N LEU A 145 -4.77 -11.61 -0.11
CA LEU A 145 -4.08 -10.33 -0.20
C LEU A 145 -4.49 -9.44 0.97
N PRO A 146 -3.53 -8.94 1.76
CA PRO A 146 -3.80 -7.97 2.81
C PRO A 146 -3.99 -6.56 2.22
N GLY A 147 -4.69 -5.69 2.94
CA GLY A 147 -4.81 -4.29 2.61
C GLY A 147 -6.22 -3.87 2.20
N THR A 148 -6.33 -2.64 1.70
CA THR A 148 -7.59 -2.00 1.31
C THR A 148 -7.81 -2.04 -0.20
N VAL A 149 -9.05 -1.84 -0.61
CA VAL A 149 -9.46 -1.74 -2.02
C VAL A 149 -8.70 -0.62 -2.74
N GLY A 150 -8.55 0.55 -2.11
CA GLY A 150 -7.78 1.66 -2.68
C GLY A 150 -6.31 1.31 -2.91
N GLY A 151 -5.67 0.62 -1.95
CA GLY A 151 -4.30 0.11 -2.12
C GLY A 151 -4.20 -0.96 -3.20
N ALA A 152 -5.18 -1.85 -3.29
CA ALA A 152 -5.25 -2.88 -4.32
C ALA A 152 -5.45 -2.29 -5.72
N LEU A 153 -6.29 -1.25 -5.86
CA LEU A 153 -6.46 -0.50 -7.12
C LEU A 153 -5.16 0.20 -7.52
N ALA A 154 -4.55 0.96 -6.60
CA ALA A 154 -3.34 1.74 -6.88
C ALA A 154 -2.16 0.88 -7.36
N GLY A 155 -2.07 -0.37 -6.89
CA GLY A 155 -1.07 -1.35 -7.33
C GLY A 155 -1.57 -2.32 -8.38
N ASN A 156 -2.82 -2.19 -8.85
CA ASN A 156 -3.52 -3.20 -9.64
C ASN A 156 -3.23 -4.62 -9.11
N ALA A 157 -3.56 -4.82 -7.81
CA ALA A 157 -3.26 -6.05 -7.11
C ALA A 157 -4.09 -7.22 -7.66
N GLY A 158 -3.45 -8.38 -7.79
CA GLY A 158 -4.08 -9.56 -8.36
C GLY A 158 -3.08 -10.66 -8.67
N THR A 159 -3.32 -11.39 -9.74
CA THR A 159 -2.45 -12.40 -10.31
C THR A 159 -1.54 -11.79 -11.40
N LYS A 160 -0.82 -12.63 -12.15
CA LYS A 160 -0.05 -12.18 -13.32
C LYS A 160 -0.97 -11.78 -14.50
N ASP A 161 -2.17 -12.35 -14.58
CA ASP A 161 -3.07 -12.27 -15.72
C ASP A 161 -4.19 -11.23 -15.53
N ALA A 162 -4.54 -10.89 -14.27
CA ALA A 162 -5.61 -9.96 -13.96
C ALA A 162 -5.37 -9.27 -12.62
N GLY A 163 -5.79 -8.01 -12.52
CA GLY A 163 -5.77 -7.23 -11.29
C GLY A 163 -7.12 -6.53 -11.03
N LEU A 164 -7.25 -5.92 -9.87
CA LEU A 164 -8.50 -5.30 -9.44
C LEU A 164 -8.93 -4.14 -10.35
N ALA A 165 -7.98 -3.34 -10.84
CA ALA A 165 -8.28 -2.20 -11.71
C ALA A 165 -8.81 -2.63 -13.09
N ASP A 166 -8.52 -3.87 -13.53
CA ASP A 166 -9.04 -4.40 -14.79
C ASP A 166 -10.56 -4.66 -14.72
N LEU A 167 -11.10 -4.80 -13.51
CA LEU A 167 -12.53 -4.98 -13.24
C LEU A 167 -13.26 -3.65 -12.98
N ALA A 168 -12.52 -2.53 -12.88
CA ALA A 168 -13.12 -1.24 -12.58
C ALA A 168 -13.84 -0.66 -13.80
N ALA A 169 -15.12 -0.35 -13.64
CA ALA A 169 -15.90 0.45 -14.57
C ALA A 169 -15.72 1.94 -14.31
N GLU A 170 -15.63 2.32 -13.03
CA GLU A 170 -15.39 3.70 -12.60
C GLU A 170 -14.46 3.73 -11.39
N ILE A 171 -13.67 4.80 -11.30
CA ILE A 171 -12.80 5.13 -10.15
C ILE A 171 -13.05 6.57 -9.74
N GLU A 172 -13.39 6.79 -8.47
CA GLU A 172 -13.49 8.12 -7.89
C GLU A 172 -12.22 8.42 -7.09
N ALA A 173 -11.67 9.60 -7.29
CA ALA A 173 -10.46 10.05 -6.60
C ALA A 173 -10.49 11.54 -6.29
N VAL A 174 -9.80 11.94 -5.22
CA VAL A 174 -9.54 13.34 -4.89
C VAL A 174 -8.11 13.66 -5.27
N GLY A 175 -7.94 14.60 -6.18
CA GLY A 175 -6.64 15.07 -6.64
C GLY A 175 -5.90 15.88 -5.56
N THR A 176 -4.63 16.16 -5.81
CA THR A 176 -3.81 17.04 -4.94
C THR A 176 -4.29 18.50 -4.90
N ASP A 177 -5.20 18.86 -5.80
CA ASP A 177 -5.93 20.13 -5.82
C ASP A 177 -7.21 20.11 -4.97
N GLY A 178 -7.50 18.99 -4.28
CA GLY A 178 -8.69 18.81 -3.45
C GLY A 178 -9.98 18.61 -4.24
N LEU A 179 -9.91 18.51 -5.58
CA LEU A 179 -11.10 18.31 -6.40
C LEU A 179 -11.42 16.84 -6.59
N PRO A 180 -12.67 16.41 -6.31
CA PRO A 180 -13.11 15.06 -6.62
C PRO A 180 -13.30 14.90 -8.14
N ARG A 181 -12.89 13.76 -8.66
CA ARG A 181 -13.06 13.38 -10.07
C ARG A 181 -13.50 11.94 -10.16
N THR A 182 -14.36 11.66 -11.14
CA THR A 182 -14.76 10.31 -11.51
C THR A 182 -14.18 9.99 -12.87
N LEU A 183 -13.45 8.90 -12.94
CA LEU A 183 -12.88 8.35 -14.17
C LEU A 183 -13.66 7.12 -14.57
N ARG A 184 -14.11 7.07 -15.81
CA ARG A 184 -14.73 5.89 -16.42
C ARG A 184 -13.70 5.01 -17.11
N ARG A 185 -14.05 3.77 -17.33
CA ARG A 185 -13.24 2.85 -18.13
C ARG A 185 -12.86 3.50 -19.48
N GLY A 186 -11.55 3.52 -19.78
CA GLY A 186 -10.98 4.24 -20.93
C GLY A 186 -10.31 5.57 -20.58
N GLU A 187 -10.65 6.18 -19.45
CA GLU A 187 -9.99 7.41 -18.95
C GLU A 187 -8.82 7.10 -18.00
N PHE A 188 -8.63 5.84 -17.64
CA PHE A 188 -7.46 5.32 -16.92
C PHE A 188 -6.89 4.10 -17.64
N LYS A 189 -5.65 3.77 -17.34
CA LYS A 189 -4.97 2.58 -17.89
C LYS A 189 -4.66 1.60 -16.77
N SER A 190 -4.84 0.31 -17.03
CA SER A 190 -4.44 -0.74 -16.11
C SER A 190 -3.48 -1.73 -16.79
N GLY A 191 -2.69 -2.41 -16.00
CA GLY A 191 -1.77 -3.42 -16.46
C GLY A 191 -1.09 -4.11 -15.27
N TYR A 192 -0.16 -5.02 -15.55
CA TYR A 192 0.54 -5.74 -14.50
C TYR A 192 1.19 -4.80 -13.48
N ARG A 193 0.68 -4.80 -12.24
CA ARG A 193 1.13 -3.92 -11.13
C ARG A 193 1.16 -2.43 -11.50
N PHE A 194 0.15 -2.01 -12.25
CA PHE A 194 0.07 -0.66 -12.75
C PHE A 194 -1.39 -0.18 -12.86
N LEU A 195 -1.67 0.98 -12.27
CA LEU A 195 -2.84 1.80 -12.53
C LEU A 195 -2.32 3.19 -12.95
N GLY A 196 -2.56 3.57 -14.19
CA GLY A 196 -2.21 4.88 -14.75
C GLY A 196 -3.43 5.80 -14.73
N LEU A 197 -3.42 6.76 -13.82
CA LEU A 197 -4.40 7.84 -13.76
C LEU A 197 -3.91 9.02 -14.62
N PRO A 198 -4.82 9.92 -15.07
CA PRO A 198 -4.44 11.17 -15.73
C PRO A 198 -3.50 12.00 -14.85
N PRO A 199 -2.63 12.85 -15.45
CA PRO A 199 -1.62 13.64 -14.73
C PRO A 199 -2.19 14.49 -13.58
N GLU A 200 -3.40 15.03 -13.73
CA GLU A 200 -4.09 15.82 -12.70
C GLU A 200 -4.52 15.01 -11.48
N LEU A 201 -4.47 13.68 -11.57
CA LEU A 201 -4.73 12.74 -10.47
C LEU A 201 -3.47 12.01 -10.00
N GLU A 202 -2.29 12.39 -10.47
CA GLU A 202 -1.05 11.87 -9.90
C GLU A 202 -0.94 12.26 -8.41
N GLY A 203 -0.67 11.29 -7.54
CA GLY A 203 -0.64 11.50 -6.09
C GLY A 203 -2.02 11.63 -5.42
N SER A 204 -3.12 11.37 -6.15
CA SER A 204 -4.50 11.42 -5.63
C SER A 204 -4.80 10.35 -4.57
N VAL A 205 -5.90 10.56 -3.84
CA VAL A 205 -6.53 9.53 -3.00
C VAL A 205 -7.70 8.93 -3.77
N VAL A 206 -7.63 7.66 -4.11
CA VAL A 206 -8.81 6.91 -4.56
C VAL A 206 -9.78 6.77 -3.39
N THR A 207 -11.03 7.15 -3.59
CA THR A 207 -12.06 7.17 -2.53
C THR A 207 -13.11 6.08 -2.71
N ARG A 208 -13.41 5.72 -3.96
CA ARG A 208 -14.43 4.72 -4.31
C ARG A 208 -14.13 4.09 -5.67
N CYS A 209 -14.66 2.91 -5.92
CA CYS A 209 -14.72 2.32 -7.25
C CYS A 209 -16.06 1.65 -7.52
N ARG A 210 -16.40 1.51 -8.79
CA ARG A 210 -17.49 0.68 -9.29
C ARG A 210 -16.88 -0.46 -10.09
N LEU A 211 -17.19 -1.70 -9.72
CA LEU A 211 -16.63 -2.90 -10.33
C LEU A 211 -17.71 -3.63 -11.12
N GLU A 212 -17.37 -4.00 -12.33
CA GLU A 212 -18.18 -4.87 -13.18
C GLU A 212 -17.73 -6.31 -12.98
N LEU A 213 -18.55 -7.10 -12.27
CA LEU A 213 -18.23 -8.47 -11.91
C LEU A 213 -19.16 -9.45 -12.64
N PRO A 214 -18.61 -10.54 -13.24
CA PRO A 214 -19.42 -11.54 -13.89
C PRO A 214 -20.21 -12.36 -12.86
N ARG A 215 -21.40 -12.85 -13.26
CA ARG A 215 -22.12 -13.87 -12.49
C ARG A 215 -21.29 -15.15 -12.49
N ALA A 216 -21.19 -15.77 -11.31
CA ALA A 216 -20.49 -17.04 -11.16
C ALA A 216 -21.10 -17.82 -9.99
N ARG A 217 -21.17 -19.14 -10.11
CA ARG A 217 -21.66 -19.97 -9.02
C ARG A 217 -20.71 -19.90 -7.82
N ARG A 218 -21.27 -19.72 -6.64
CA ARG A 218 -20.52 -19.58 -5.38
C ARG A 218 -19.56 -20.74 -5.15
N GLU A 219 -19.99 -21.95 -5.47
CA GLU A 219 -19.15 -23.16 -5.31
C GLU A 219 -17.90 -23.09 -6.17
N GLU A 220 -18.02 -22.66 -7.42
CA GLU A 220 -16.90 -22.52 -8.36
C GLU A 220 -15.94 -21.43 -7.90
N THR A 221 -16.47 -20.27 -7.51
CA THR A 221 -15.66 -19.14 -7.01
C THR A 221 -14.96 -19.50 -5.71
N SER A 222 -15.66 -20.17 -4.79
CA SER A 222 -15.08 -20.62 -3.51
C SER A 222 -13.98 -21.67 -3.73
N SER A 223 -14.13 -22.58 -4.69
CA SER A 223 -13.09 -23.56 -5.06
C SER A 223 -11.83 -22.84 -5.57
N LYS A 224 -11.97 -21.87 -6.46
CA LYS A 224 -10.84 -21.05 -6.96
C LYS A 224 -10.15 -20.29 -5.84
N VAL A 225 -10.91 -19.71 -4.92
CA VAL A 225 -10.36 -19.04 -3.72
C VAL A 225 -9.54 -20.01 -2.89
N ALA A 226 -10.07 -21.20 -2.63
CA ALA A 226 -9.36 -22.25 -1.86
C ALA A 226 -8.07 -22.69 -2.55
N GLU A 227 -8.09 -22.89 -3.87
CA GLU A 227 -6.93 -23.24 -4.68
C GLU A 227 -5.84 -22.17 -4.63
N LEU A 228 -6.22 -20.88 -4.80
CA LEU A 228 -5.29 -19.76 -4.72
C LEU A 228 -4.68 -19.61 -3.32
N LEU A 229 -5.48 -19.77 -2.26
CA LEU A 229 -4.98 -19.76 -0.88
C LEU A 229 -4.02 -20.94 -0.62
N ALA A 230 -4.35 -22.14 -1.10
CA ALA A 230 -3.48 -23.29 -0.97
C ALA A 230 -2.15 -23.11 -1.73
N ALA A 231 -2.19 -22.55 -2.95
CA ALA A 231 -1.00 -22.22 -3.71
C ALA A 231 -0.10 -21.20 -2.98
N ARG A 232 -0.70 -20.13 -2.42
CA ARG A 232 0.05 -19.14 -1.63
C ARG A 232 0.67 -19.75 -0.37
N ARG A 233 -0.05 -20.62 0.35
CA ARG A 233 0.48 -21.32 1.53
C ARG A 233 1.71 -22.17 1.22
N ARG A 234 1.74 -22.80 0.03
CA ARG A 234 2.89 -23.61 -0.41
C ARG A 234 4.09 -22.78 -0.86
N SER A 235 3.86 -21.60 -1.46
CA SER A 235 4.90 -20.84 -2.16
C SER A 235 5.34 -19.55 -1.47
N GLN A 236 4.65 -19.10 -0.43
CA GLN A 236 4.94 -17.82 0.23
C GLN A 236 5.14 -17.99 1.74
N PRO A 237 5.98 -17.17 2.38
CA PRO A 237 6.24 -17.20 3.81
C PRO A 237 5.09 -16.58 4.61
N LEU A 238 3.88 -17.17 4.52
CA LEU A 238 2.69 -16.67 5.19
C LEU A 238 2.90 -16.69 6.72
N GLY A 239 2.46 -15.61 7.38
CA GLY A 239 2.67 -15.41 8.83
C GLY A 239 3.99 -14.75 9.18
N ALA A 240 4.95 -14.64 8.26
CA ALA A 240 6.14 -13.84 8.48
C ALA A 240 5.87 -12.36 8.24
N LYS A 241 6.50 -11.48 9.02
CA LYS A 241 6.46 -10.04 8.80
C LYS A 241 7.18 -9.70 7.49
N SER A 242 6.45 -9.24 6.47
CA SER A 242 6.97 -8.91 5.15
C SER A 242 6.06 -7.91 4.42
N LEU A 243 6.51 -7.41 3.27
CA LEU A 243 5.74 -6.53 2.38
C LEU A 243 5.26 -7.26 1.10
N GLY A 244 5.24 -8.59 1.10
CA GLY A 244 5.00 -9.35 -0.11
C GLY A 244 6.22 -9.41 -1.03
N CYS A 245 5.99 -9.48 -2.34
CA CYS A 245 7.06 -9.44 -3.34
C CYS A 245 7.77 -8.09 -3.34
N VAL A 246 9.10 -8.13 -3.24
CA VAL A 246 9.95 -6.92 -3.25
C VAL A 246 10.06 -6.32 -4.64
N PHE A 247 10.13 -7.18 -5.67
CA PHE A 247 10.30 -6.77 -7.06
C PHE A 247 9.14 -7.21 -7.93
N LYS A 248 8.83 -6.40 -8.95
CA LYS A 248 7.96 -6.81 -10.05
C LYS A 248 8.63 -7.92 -10.85
N ASN A 249 7.83 -8.84 -11.38
CA ASN A 249 8.35 -9.82 -12.33
C ASN A 249 8.71 -9.12 -13.64
N PRO A 250 9.93 -9.31 -14.16
CA PRO A 250 10.29 -8.83 -15.49
C PRO A 250 9.51 -9.61 -16.58
N PRO A 251 9.36 -9.06 -17.80
CA PRO A 251 8.63 -9.72 -18.87
C PRO A 251 9.12 -11.16 -19.10
N GLY A 252 8.18 -12.11 -19.07
CA GLY A 252 8.44 -13.54 -19.33
C GLY A 252 9.26 -14.29 -18.27
N ARG A 253 9.66 -13.64 -17.16
CA ARG A 253 10.51 -14.26 -16.11
C ARG A 253 9.97 -13.98 -14.70
N SER A 254 10.35 -14.81 -13.75
CA SER A 254 10.04 -14.62 -12.31
C SER A 254 11.21 -13.94 -11.60
N ALA A 255 10.95 -12.82 -10.93
CA ALA A 255 11.97 -12.18 -10.09
C ALA A 255 12.45 -13.12 -8.97
N GLY A 256 11.52 -13.88 -8.36
CA GLY A 256 11.86 -14.85 -7.32
C GLY A 256 12.78 -15.96 -7.82
N GLU A 257 12.53 -16.50 -9.02
CA GLU A 257 13.39 -17.50 -9.66
C GLU A 257 14.80 -16.94 -9.96
N LEU A 258 14.87 -15.72 -10.50
CA LEU A 258 16.14 -15.08 -10.80
C LEU A 258 17.01 -14.87 -9.56
N ILE A 259 16.38 -14.45 -8.44
CA ILE A 259 17.06 -14.24 -7.15
C ILE A 259 17.49 -15.59 -6.56
N ASP A 260 16.67 -16.64 -6.70
CA ASP A 260 16.99 -18.00 -6.27
C ASP A 260 18.19 -18.58 -7.02
N LEU A 261 18.23 -18.42 -8.34
CA LEU A 261 19.35 -18.82 -9.20
C LEU A 261 20.67 -18.09 -8.87
N CYS A 262 20.60 -16.91 -8.24
CA CYS A 262 21.77 -16.22 -7.70
C CYS A 262 22.21 -16.77 -6.32
N GLY A 263 21.53 -17.78 -5.77
CA GLY A 263 21.86 -18.40 -4.48
C GLY A 263 21.59 -17.51 -3.27
N LEU A 264 20.64 -16.57 -3.37
CA LEU A 264 20.42 -15.57 -2.32
C LEU A 264 19.36 -15.94 -1.28
N LYS A 265 18.66 -17.08 -1.44
CA LYS A 265 17.75 -17.57 -0.39
C LYS A 265 18.47 -17.74 0.94
N GLY A 266 17.86 -17.25 2.01
CA GLY A 266 18.45 -17.32 3.36
C GLY A 266 19.48 -16.23 3.64
N ARG A 267 19.87 -15.39 2.67
CA ARG A 267 20.83 -14.29 2.91
C ARG A 267 20.24 -13.29 3.91
N GLU A 268 21.06 -12.91 4.90
CA GLU A 268 20.67 -12.00 5.98
C GLU A 268 21.52 -10.71 5.94
N VAL A 269 20.86 -9.61 6.34
CA VAL A 269 21.48 -8.32 6.67
C VAL A 269 20.75 -7.76 7.87
N GLY A 270 21.44 -7.50 8.96
CA GLY A 270 20.84 -7.08 10.23
C GLY A 270 19.72 -8.03 10.67
N GLY A 271 18.53 -7.50 10.89
CA GLY A 271 17.35 -8.28 11.26
C GLY A 271 16.48 -8.74 10.08
N ALA A 272 16.91 -8.52 8.83
CA ALA A 272 16.16 -8.89 7.64
C ALA A 272 16.79 -10.10 6.93
N ARG A 273 15.95 -10.93 6.27
CA ARG A 273 16.38 -12.11 5.52
C ARG A 273 15.61 -12.28 4.22
N ILE A 274 16.30 -12.62 3.13
CA ILE A 274 15.64 -13.14 1.92
C ILE A 274 15.03 -14.49 2.28
N SER A 275 13.73 -14.63 2.09
CA SER A 275 12.99 -15.81 2.51
C SER A 275 13.52 -17.09 1.84
N PRO A 276 13.78 -18.18 2.59
CA PRO A 276 14.13 -19.47 2.01
C PRO A 276 12.95 -20.12 1.26
N VAL A 277 11.70 -19.71 1.55
CA VAL A 277 10.51 -20.23 0.88
C VAL A 277 10.32 -19.56 -0.49
N HIS A 278 10.47 -18.23 -0.55
CA HIS A 278 10.26 -17.45 -1.77
C HIS A 278 11.28 -16.31 -1.87
N ALA A 279 12.22 -16.40 -2.79
CA ALA A 279 13.36 -15.49 -2.87
C ALA A 279 12.99 -14.02 -3.18
N ASN A 280 11.79 -13.74 -3.72
CA ASN A 280 11.29 -12.36 -3.90
C ASN A 280 10.61 -11.79 -2.65
N PHE A 281 10.73 -12.46 -1.49
CA PHE A 281 10.25 -11.96 -0.20
C PHE A 281 11.42 -11.69 0.72
N ILE A 282 11.42 -10.52 1.36
CA ILE A 282 12.30 -10.22 2.48
C ILE A 282 11.44 -10.25 3.74
N VAL A 283 11.89 -11.01 4.74
CA VAL A 283 11.17 -11.19 6.02
C VAL A 283 11.94 -10.54 7.15
N ASN A 284 11.23 -9.96 8.11
CA ASN A 284 11.77 -9.43 9.35
C ASN A 284 11.85 -10.55 10.38
N LEU A 285 13.05 -10.90 10.81
CA LEU A 285 13.33 -11.92 11.83
C LEU A 285 13.13 -11.41 13.27
N GLY A 286 12.92 -10.08 13.41
CA GLY A 286 12.90 -9.35 14.65
C GLY A 286 13.99 -8.29 14.65
N GLY A 287 13.61 -7.01 14.82
CA GLY A 287 14.56 -5.90 14.84
C GLY A 287 15.12 -5.45 13.50
N ALA A 288 14.55 -5.86 12.37
CA ALA A 288 14.96 -5.36 11.07
C ALA A 288 14.73 -3.85 10.95
N SER A 289 15.66 -3.17 10.28
CA SER A 289 15.55 -1.78 9.86
C SER A 289 15.13 -1.66 8.38
N SER A 290 14.65 -0.50 7.96
CA SER A 290 14.40 -0.24 6.53
C SER A 290 15.70 -0.29 5.73
N LYS A 291 16.80 0.11 6.33
CA LYS A 291 18.13 0.00 5.73
C LYS A 291 18.51 -1.44 5.43
N ASP A 292 18.27 -2.38 6.35
CA ASP A 292 18.56 -3.80 6.15
C ASP A 292 17.77 -4.37 4.97
N VAL A 293 16.48 -4.00 4.89
CA VAL A 293 15.59 -4.42 3.78
C VAL A 293 16.07 -3.88 2.44
N LEU A 294 16.44 -2.58 2.39
CA LEU A 294 16.94 -1.94 1.17
C LEU A 294 18.31 -2.48 0.75
N GLU A 295 19.19 -2.82 1.70
CA GLU A 295 20.49 -3.42 1.42
C GLU A 295 20.32 -4.82 0.80
N LEU A 296 19.43 -5.66 1.34
CA LEU A 296 19.11 -6.97 0.74
C LEU A 296 18.48 -6.82 -0.65
N ALA A 297 17.59 -5.84 -0.83
CA ALA A 297 17.00 -5.56 -2.14
C ALA A 297 18.06 -5.08 -3.14
N GLY A 298 18.99 -4.21 -2.74
CA GLY A 298 20.13 -3.78 -3.55
C GLY A 298 20.99 -4.96 -3.98
N LEU A 299 21.38 -5.81 -3.02
CA LEU A 299 22.17 -7.02 -3.29
C LEU A 299 21.47 -7.95 -4.29
N ALA A 300 20.17 -8.19 -4.13
CA ALA A 300 19.41 -9.04 -5.04
C ALA A 300 19.38 -8.44 -6.46
N ARG A 301 19.13 -7.14 -6.59
CA ARG A 301 19.08 -6.42 -7.87
C ARG A 301 20.42 -6.47 -8.59
N GLU A 302 21.50 -6.18 -7.88
CA GLU A 302 22.87 -6.20 -8.45
C GLU A 302 23.29 -7.61 -8.88
N SER A 303 23.01 -8.63 -8.06
CA SER A 303 23.34 -10.01 -8.38
C SER A 303 22.58 -10.51 -9.61
N VAL A 304 21.28 -10.20 -9.70
CA VAL A 304 20.44 -10.58 -10.86
C VAL A 304 20.90 -9.84 -12.12
N LEU A 305 21.21 -8.55 -12.02
CA LEU A 305 21.74 -7.78 -13.16
C LEU A 305 23.06 -8.37 -13.65
N LYS A 306 23.98 -8.66 -12.74
CA LYS A 306 25.31 -9.22 -13.06
C LYS A 306 25.22 -10.61 -13.66
N THR A 307 24.37 -11.49 -13.12
CA THR A 307 24.32 -12.90 -13.51
C THR A 307 23.42 -13.15 -14.72
N HIS A 308 22.33 -12.40 -14.82
CA HIS A 308 21.27 -12.66 -15.80
C HIS A 308 21.03 -11.51 -16.79
N GLY A 309 21.69 -10.36 -16.62
CA GLY A 309 21.48 -9.17 -17.45
C GLY A 309 20.11 -8.50 -17.28
N VAL A 310 19.37 -8.82 -16.20
CA VAL A 310 18.01 -8.34 -15.96
C VAL A 310 18.00 -7.30 -14.85
N ALA A 311 17.51 -6.09 -15.15
CA ALA A 311 17.30 -5.06 -14.16
C ALA A 311 15.95 -5.27 -13.46
N LEU A 312 15.97 -5.60 -12.15
CA LEU A 312 14.76 -5.71 -11.35
C LEU A 312 14.24 -4.33 -10.94
N SER A 313 12.92 -4.14 -10.97
CA SER A 313 12.24 -2.93 -10.50
C SER A 313 11.46 -3.22 -9.23
N LEU A 314 11.51 -2.31 -8.24
CA LEU A 314 10.77 -2.45 -6.99
C LEU A 314 9.26 -2.52 -7.23
N GLU A 315 8.58 -3.44 -6.51
CA GLU A 315 7.13 -3.46 -6.33
C GLU A 315 6.74 -2.75 -5.04
N ILE A 316 7.54 -2.92 -3.97
CA ILE A 316 7.32 -2.23 -2.70
C ILE A 316 7.50 -0.72 -2.85
N LYS A 317 6.76 0.04 -2.05
CA LYS A 317 6.84 1.50 -1.96
C LYS A 317 7.75 1.89 -0.81
N ALA A 318 9.04 2.03 -1.07
CA ALA A 318 10.00 2.50 -0.07
C ALA A 318 9.97 4.02 0.02
N LEU A 319 9.86 4.56 1.24
CA LEU A 319 9.75 5.99 1.50
C LEU A 319 11.02 6.52 2.16
N ASP A 320 11.46 7.72 1.75
CA ASP A 320 12.43 8.50 2.51
C ASP A 320 11.76 9.23 3.69
N GLN A 321 12.54 9.92 4.52
CA GLN A 321 12.05 10.70 5.65
C GLN A 321 11.08 11.83 5.28
N ARG A 322 11.11 12.30 4.01
CA ARG A 322 10.23 13.35 3.51
C ARG A 322 8.94 12.80 2.89
N GLY A 323 8.75 11.48 2.92
CA GLY A 323 7.63 10.80 2.29
C GLY A 323 7.76 10.64 0.77
N ARG A 324 8.94 10.84 0.21
CA ARG A 324 9.16 10.62 -1.23
C ARG A 324 9.47 9.17 -1.50
N LEU A 325 8.93 8.65 -2.60
CA LEU A 325 9.26 7.30 -3.06
C LEU A 325 10.73 7.22 -3.47
N LEU A 326 11.38 6.16 -3.00
CA LEU A 326 12.70 5.77 -3.49
C LEU A 326 12.51 4.95 -4.77
N PHE A 327 13.13 5.40 -5.84
CA PHE A 327 13.16 4.71 -7.14
C PHE A 327 14.56 4.16 -7.39
N TRP A 328 14.59 2.93 -7.91
CA TRP A 328 15.85 2.29 -8.32
C TRP A 328 15.69 1.74 -9.74
#